data_29579e90e498db49c2f4eb1a1625f864
#
_entry.id   29579e90e498db49c2f4eb1a1625f864
#
_cell.length_a   1.000
_cell.length_b   1.000
_cell.length_c   1.000
_cell.angle_alpha   90.00
_cell.angle_beta   90.00
_cell.angle_gamma   90.00
#
_symmetry.space_group_name_H-M   'P 1'
#
loop_
_entity.id
_entity.type
_entity.pdbx_description
1 polymer ?
#
loop_
_entity_poly.entity_id
_entity_poly.type
_entity_poly.pdbx_seq_one_letter_code
_entity_poly.pdbx_strand_id
1 'polypeptide(L)'
;MKACLARLELARAEKQTLSSSRLLSGALLLSLCVALALSTACSSNSEKPAETKPEVKTTDLLTARSAFQKLYIAARGWSQDARPYRIESSITSDANGHDGKSAVWRASFASPAMRSEKSYTWSGSVADGAPERGVNPGIEDSYSPTNASTAVFDMAFLKIDSDQAFDTAQKHGGDKILEKDPTTPVIYMCDWNHNTNQLVWHVMYGTSRDAAKLTVSINASTGEFIRVEK
;
A
#
# COMPACT_ATOMS: atom_id res chain seq x y z
N MET A 1 -55.17 -2.50 -21.53
CA MET A 1 -55.52 -2.60 -20.12
C MET A 1 -55.67 -4.06 -19.65
N LYS A 2 -54.73 -4.96 -20.00
CA LYS A 2 -54.76 -6.38 -19.57
C LYS A 2 -53.39 -6.94 -19.14
N ALA A 3 -52.35 -6.09 -19.00
CA ALA A 3 -50.97 -6.51 -18.64
C ALA A 3 -50.52 -6.06 -17.26
N CYS A 4 -51.38 -5.42 -16.45
CA CYS A 4 -51.01 -4.85 -15.15
C CYS A 4 -51.55 -5.66 -13.94
N LEU A 5 -52.34 -6.69 -14.17
CA LEU A 5 -52.95 -7.49 -13.06
C LEU A 5 -52.23 -8.81 -12.76
N ALA A 6 -51.26 -9.23 -13.60
CA ALA A 6 -50.52 -10.47 -13.39
C ALA A 6 -49.25 -10.36 -12.48
N ARG A 7 -48.89 -9.17 -12.05
CA ARG A 7 -47.69 -8.95 -11.17
C ARG A 7 -47.99 -8.80 -9.65
N LEU A 8 -49.25 -8.80 -9.29
CA LEU A 8 -49.65 -8.65 -7.86
C LEU A 8 -49.93 -9.99 -7.15
N GLU A 9 -50.08 -11.09 -7.87
CA GLU A 9 -50.37 -12.38 -7.26
C GLU A 9 -49.17 -13.23 -6.90
N LEU A 10 -47.97 -12.94 -7.47
CA LEU A 10 -46.73 -13.68 -7.16
C LEU A 10 -46.03 -13.21 -5.92
N ALA A 11 -46.39 -12.05 -5.35
CA ALA A 11 -45.78 -11.52 -4.12
C ALA A 11 -46.48 -11.95 -2.84
N ARG A 12 -47.56 -12.75 -2.92
CA ARG A 12 -48.37 -13.16 -1.76
C ARG A 12 -48.16 -14.61 -1.30
N ALA A 13 -47.43 -15.41 -2.09
CA ALA A 13 -47.20 -16.82 -1.80
C ALA A 13 -45.88 -17.14 -1.04
N GLU A 14 -45.03 -16.14 -0.75
CA GLU A 14 -43.71 -16.37 -0.15
C GLU A 14 -43.62 -15.95 1.34
N LYS A 15 -44.75 -15.68 2.00
CA LYS A 15 -44.80 -15.26 3.42
C LYS A 15 -45.48 -16.24 4.37
N GLN A 16 -45.70 -17.48 3.99
CA GLN A 16 -46.44 -18.43 4.86
C GLN A 16 -45.76 -19.76 5.19
N THR A 17 -44.45 -19.84 5.18
CA THR A 17 -43.75 -21.06 5.62
C THR A 17 -42.58 -20.79 6.58
N LEU A 18 -42.83 -20.06 7.67
CA LEU A 18 -41.85 -19.95 8.75
C LEU A 18 -42.58 -19.67 10.09
N SER A 19 -43.38 -20.63 10.54
CA SER A 19 -43.84 -20.64 11.91
C SER A 19 -44.35 -22.04 12.26
N SER A 20 -43.47 -22.91 12.74
CA SER A 20 -43.80 -23.99 13.66
C SER A 20 -42.64 -24.99 13.77
N SER A 21 -41.74 -24.77 14.70
CA SER A 21 -41.00 -25.81 15.41
C SER A 21 -40.15 -25.19 16.53
N ARG A 22 -40.87 -24.68 17.53
CA ARG A 22 -40.32 -24.55 18.88
C ARG A 22 -41.28 -25.26 19.75
N LEU A 23 -40.84 -26.34 20.39
CA LEU A 23 -41.24 -26.88 21.68
C LEU A 23 -40.85 -28.37 21.72
N LEU A 24 -40.11 -28.69 22.70
CA LEU A 24 -39.82 -30.00 23.31
C LEU A 24 -38.34 -30.38 23.27
N SER A 25 -37.64 -30.06 24.33
CA SER A 25 -37.05 -31.00 25.27
C SER A 25 -36.25 -30.20 26.29
N GLY A 26 -36.92 -29.88 27.38
CA GLY A 26 -36.28 -29.61 28.64
C GLY A 26 -36.13 -30.92 29.41
N ALA A 27 -35.22 -30.88 30.32
CA ALA A 27 -35.03 -31.84 31.43
C ALA A 27 -34.08 -33.02 31.15
N LEU A 28 -33.11 -33.04 31.94
CA LEU A 28 -32.34 -34.08 32.63
C LEU A 28 -30.83 -33.97 32.40
N LEU A 29 -30.14 -33.45 33.38
CA LEU A 29 -29.19 -34.13 34.24
C LEU A 29 -28.44 -33.13 35.12
N LEU A 30 -29.01 -32.91 36.26
CA LEU A 30 -28.34 -32.48 37.48
C LEU A 30 -27.71 -33.76 38.07
N SER A 31 -26.45 -33.78 38.34
CA SER A 31 -25.75 -34.60 39.33
C SER A 31 -24.40 -35.11 38.81
N LEU A 32 -23.33 -34.50 39.22
CA LEU A 32 -22.14 -35.09 39.80
C LEU A 32 -21.16 -33.97 40.21
N CYS A 33 -21.44 -33.31 41.30
CA CYS A 33 -20.41 -32.71 42.16
C CYS A 33 -19.86 -33.84 43.02
N VAL A 34 -18.57 -33.87 43.23
CA VAL A 34 -17.86 -34.18 44.45
C VAL A 34 -16.49 -34.84 44.12
N ALA A 35 -15.46 -34.17 44.62
CA ALA A 35 -14.13 -34.65 45.01
C ALA A 35 -13.08 -34.91 43.91
N LEU A 36 -12.15 -33.94 43.79
CA LEU A 36 -10.75 -34.20 44.14
C LEU A 36 -10.03 -32.87 44.41
N ALA A 37 -10.01 -32.52 45.67
CA ALA A 37 -9.06 -31.53 46.20
C ALA A 37 -7.71 -32.23 46.40
N LEU A 38 -6.64 -31.44 46.38
CA LEU A 38 -5.27 -31.72 46.84
C LEU A 38 -4.31 -32.30 45.81
N SER A 39 -3.68 -31.40 45.09
CA SER A 39 -2.22 -31.43 44.92
C SER A 39 -1.72 -30.01 44.60
N THR A 40 -1.57 -29.21 45.63
CA THR A 40 -0.72 -28.03 45.60
C THR A 40 0.71 -28.47 45.59
N ALA A 41 1.25 -28.66 44.41
CA ALA A 41 2.71 -28.67 44.19
C ALA A 41 3.09 -27.24 43.77
N CYS A 42 3.41 -26.38 44.73
CA CYS A 42 4.23 -25.21 44.50
C CYS A 42 5.61 -25.65 44.04
N SER A 43 5.79 -25.78 42.74
CA SER A 43 7.11 -25.73 42.14
C SER A 43 7.36 -24.27 41.78
N SER A 44 7.98 -23.56 42.67
CA SER A 44 8.58 -22.23 42.39
C SER A 44 9.84 -22.45 41.55
N ASN A 45 9.65 -22.80 40.28
CA ASN A 45 10.66 -22.53 39.28
C ASN A 45 10.55 -21.05 38.96
N SER A 46 11.43 -20.28 39.56
CA SER A 46 11.80 -18.96 39.06
C SER A 46 12.40 -19.18 37.66
N GLU A 47 11.54 -19.23 36.63
CA GLU A 47 12.03 -19.05 35.28
C GLU A 47 12.63 -17.65 35.23
N LYS A 48 13.96 -17.63 35.24
CA LYS A 48 14.75 -16.44 34.88
C LYS A 48 14.12 -15.91 33.58
N PRO A 49 13.71 -14.62 33.54
CA PRO A 49 13.19 -14.04 32.28
C PRO A 49 14.19 -14.39 31.18
N ALA A 50 13.72 -15.07 30.14
CA ALA A 50 14.55 -15.32 28.98
C ALA A 50 15.02 -13.95 28.49
N GLU A 51 16.33 -13.73 28.51
CA GLU A 51 16.94 -12.56 27.88
C GLU A 51 16.50 -12.60 26.44
N THR A 52 15.59 -11.70 26.08
CA THR A 52 15.17 -11.50 24.69
C THR A 52 16.40 -11.01 23.97
N LYS A 53 17.05 -11.91 23.22
CA LYS A 53 18.16 -11.58 22.34
C LYS A 53 17.73 -10.37 21.52
N PRO A 54 18.52 -9.26 21.47
CA PRO A 54 18.15 -8.08 20.71
C PRO A 54 17.81 -8.53 19.27
N GLU A 55 16.59 -8.29 18.85
CA GLU A 55 16.17 -8.54 17.48
C GLU A 55 16.96 -7.59 16.59
N VAL A 56 17.86 -8.11 15.79
CA VAL A 56 18.62 -7.32 14.83
C VAL A 56 17.59 -6.82 13.80
N LYS A 57 17.20 -5.56 13.91
CA LYS A 57 16.32 -4.91 12.95
C LYS A 57 17.03 -4.87 11.61
N THR A 58 16.51 -5.56 10.63
CA THR A 58 16.96 -5.52 9.24
C THR A 58 16.11 -4.54 8.46
N THR A 59 16.67 -3.98 7.38
CA THR A 59 15.93 -3.10 6.46
C THR A 59 14.94 -3.93 5.66
N ASP A 60 13.69 -3.48 5.65
CA ASP A 60 12.64 -4.03 4.80
C ASP A 60 12.58 -3.24 3.49
N LEU A 61 12.59 -3.96 2.37
CA LEU A 61 12.46 -3.38 1.03
C LEU A 61 11.11 -3.76 0.44
N LEU A 62 10.38 -2.78 -0.07
CA LEU A 62 9.11 -2.99 -0.76
C LEU A 62 9.16 -2.44 -2.18
N THR A 63 8.34 -3.03 -3.06
CA THR A 63 7.96 -2.41 -4.32
C THR A 63 6.99 -1.25 -4.07
N ALA A 64 6.85 -0.36 -5.04
CA ALA A 64 5.98 0.81 -4.92
C ALA A 64 4.53 0.44 -4.60
N ARG A 65 3.94 -0.55 -5.29
CA ARG A 65 2.54 -0.96 -5.04
C ARG A 65 2.35 -1.56 -3.66
N SER A 66 3.32 -2.34 -3.20
CA SER A 66 3.28 -2.94 -1.85
C SER A 66 3.32 -1.86 -0.75
N ALA A 67 4.17 -0.85 -0.91
CA ALA A 67 4.20 0.30 -0.01
C ALA A 67 2.94 1.17 -0.15
N PHE A 68 2.52 1.44 -1.40
CA PHE A 68 1.37 2.26 -1.70
C PHE A 68 0.07 1.73 -1.07
N GLN A 69 -0.16 0.43 -1.03
CA GLN A 69 -1.32 -0.15 -0.36
C GLN A 69 -1.40 0.27 1.12
N LYS A 70 -0.27 0.27 1.83
CA LYS A 70 -0.20 0.70 3.23
C LYS A 70 -0.49 2.20 3.36
N LEU A 71 0.09 3.02 2.47
CA LEU A 71 -0.08 4.47 2.45
C LEU A 71 -1.50 4.88 2.06
N TYR A 72 -2.12 4.15 1.14
CA TYR A 72 -3.50 4.40 0.71
C TYR A 72 -4.51 4.12 1.82
N ILE A 73 -4.31 3.06 2.61
CA ILE A 73 -5.15 2.78 3.79
C ILE A 73 -5.09 3.97 4.77
N ALA A 74 -3.91 4.51 5.05
CA ALA A 74 -3.75 5.68 5.91
C ALA A 74 -4.41 6.94 5.32
N ALA A 75 -4.26 7.17 4.01
CA ALA A 75 -4.89 8.28 3.30
C ALA A 75 -6.43 8.19 3.33
N ARG A 76 -6.99 6.98 3.16
CA ARG A 76 -8.44 6.74 3.28
C ARG A 76 -8.96 6.94 4.71
N GLY A 77 -8.11 6.76 5.72
CA GLY A 77 -8.41 7.12 7.10
C GLY A 77 -8.44 8.63 7.33
N TRP A 78 -7.65 9.40 6.58
CA TRP A 78 -7.65 10.85 6.64
C TRP A 78 -8.85 11.44 5.87
N SER A 79 -9.07 10.98 4.64
CA SER A 79 -10.24 11.40 3.85
C SER A 79 -10.76 10.27 2.96
N GLN A 80 -12.08 10.06 3.00
CA GLN A 80 -12.71 8.99 2.21
C GLN A 80 -12.68 9.22 0.70
N ASP A 81 -12.49 10.46 0.25
CA ASP A 81 -12.32 10.83 -1.16
C ASP A 81 -10.86 11.03 -1.56
N ALA A 82 -9.90 10.65 -0.70
CA ALA A 82 -8.48 10.74 -0.99
C ALA A 82 -8.12 10.03 -2.30
N ARG A 83 -7.48 10.76 -3.21
CA ARG A 83 -7.01 10.28 -4.51
C ARG A 83 -5.51 10.53 -4.63
N PRO A 84 -4.72 9.57 -5.12
CA PRO A 84 -3.29 9.76 -5.29
C PRO A 84 -2.99 10.71 -6.46
N TYR A 85 -1.90 11.47 -6.33
CA TYR A 85 -1.35 12.25 -7.42
C TYR A 85 0.14 11.99 -7.67
N ARG A 86 0.85 11.37 -6.69
CA ARG A 86 2.26 11.00 -6.85
C ARG A 86 2.64 9.83 -5.96
N ILE A 87 3.54 8.98 -6.45
CA ILE A 87 4.24 7.94 -5.69
C ILE A 87 5.72 8.12 -6.00
N GLU A 88 6.58 8.14 -4.98
CA GLU A 88 8.02 8.32 -5.16
C GLU A 88 8.82 7.55 -4.12
N SER A 89 10.01 7.09 -4.49
CA SER A 89 10.98 6.51 -3.57
C SER A 89 11.98 7.54 -3.09
N SER A 90 12.59 7.26 -1.94
CA SER A 90 13.72 8.05 -1.43
C SER A 90 14.92 7.16 -1.21
N ILE A 91 16.11 7.72 -1.41
CA ILE A 91 17.38 7.03 -1.17
C ILE A 91 17.66 7.00 0.33
N THR A 92 18.17 5.86 0.79
CA THR A 92 18.72 5.67 2.12
C THR A 92 20.08 4.98 2.00
N SER A 93 20.91 5.06 3.04
CA SER A 93 22.25 4.43 3.02
C SER A 93 22.20 2.90 3.04
N ASP A 94 21.05 2.32 3.36
CA ASP A 94 20.80 0.88 3.46
C ASP A 94 19.99 0.31 2.28
N ALA A 95 19.69 1.14 1.26
CA ALA A 95 18.96 0.71 0.07
C ALA A 95 19.38 1.53 -1.17
N ASN A 96 19.73 0.84 -2.25
CA ASN A 96 20.16 1.47 -3.51
C ASN A 96 19.03 1.62 -4.54
N GLY A 97 17.82 1.12 -4.26
CA GLY A 97 16.68 1.18 -5.18
C GLY A 97 16.73 0.20 -6.34
N HIS A 98 17.66 -0.76 -6.38
CA HIS A 98 17.72 -1.75 -7.43
C HIS A 98 16.52 -2.72 -7.33
N ASP A 99 16.24 -3.43 -8.43
CA ASP A 99 15.13 -4.39 -8.55
C ASP A 99 13.73 -3.80 -8.26
N GLY A 100 13.58 -2.49 -8.48
CA GLY A 100 12.29 -1.83 -8.26
C GLY A 100 11.88 -1.67 -6.81
N LYS A 101 12.80 -1.91 -5.86
CA LYS A 101 12.50 -1.88 -4.42
C LYS A 101 13.20 -0.71 -3.73
N SER A 102 12.54 -0.17 -2.72
CA SER A 102 13.11 0.87 -1.86
C SER A 102 12.75 0.63 -0.39
N ALA A 103 13.59 1.14 0.49
CA ALA A 103 13.36 1.16 1.93
C ALA A 103 12.42 2.30 2.36
N VAL A 104 12.26 3.33 1.52
CA VAL A 104 11.38 4.47 1.81
C VAL A 104 10.55 4.81 0.59
N TRP A 105 9.24 4.82 0.77
CA TRP A 105 8.26 5.23 -0.23
C TRP A 105 7.36 6.33 0.32
N ARG A 106 7.10 7.34 -0.49
CA ARG A 106 6.14 8.40 -0.22
C ARG A 106 5.02 8.38 -1.24
N ALA A 107 3.78 8.51 -0.78
CA ALA A 107 2.66 8.76 -1.66
C ALA A 107 1.92 10.02 -1.22
N SER A 108 1.55 10.83 -2.18
CA SER A 108 0.85 12.09 -1.98
C SER A 108 -0.57 11.98 -2.50
N PHE A 109 -1.51 12.45 -1.69
CA PHE A 109 -2.94 12.34 -1.92
C PHE A 109 -3.60 13.70 -1.81
N ALA A 110 -4.64 13.91 -2.61
CA ALA A 110 -5.52 15.05 -2.52
C ALA A 110 -6.94 14.60 -2.17
N SER A 111 -7.63 15.42 -1.37
CA SER A 111 -9.05 15.35 -1.12
C SER A 111 -9.74 16.52 -1.80
N PRO A 112 -10.42 16.33 -2.93
CA PRO A 112 -11.18 17.39 -3.59
C PRO A 112 -12.26 17.99 -2.70
N ALA A 113 -12.93 17.17 -1.86
CA ALA A 113 -13.98 17.63 -0.96
C ALA A 113 -13.45 18.57 0.13
N MET A 114 -12.27 18.26 0.70
CA MET A 114 -11.62 19.08 1.72
C MET A 114 -10.77 20.22 1.13
N ARG A 115 -10.47 20.19 -0.18
CA ARG A 115 -9.52 21.06 -0.86
C ARG A 115 -8.14 21.05 -0.18
N SER A 116 -7.75 19.90 0.32
CA SER A 116 -6.49 19.66 1.02
C SER A 116 -5.70 18.53 0.37
N GLU A 117 -4.39 18.57 0.52
CA GLU A 117 -3.48 17.49 0.16
C GLU A 117 -2.66 17.04 1.35
N LYS A 118 -2.26 15.77 1.34
CA LYS A 118 -1.45 15.20 2.40
C LYS A 118 -0.60 14.05 1.86
N SER A 119 0.65 14.03 2.27
CA SER A 119 1.56 12.93 1.95
C SER A 119 1.65 11.96 3.12
N TYR A 120 1.93 10.70 2.78
CA TYR A 120 2.27 9.65 3.73
C TYR A 120 3.56 8.99 3.29
N THR A 121 4.43 8.67 4.25
CA THR A 121 5.71 7.99 4.00
C THR A 121 5.71 6.64 4.71
N TRP A 122 5.99 5.58 3.98
CA TRP A 122 6.34 4.28 4.55
C TRP A 122 7.87 4.15 4.60
N SER A 123 8.38 3.70 5.73
CA SER A 123 9.79 3.39 5.90
C SER A 123 9.97 1.99 6.47
N GLY A 124 10.84 1.22 5.85
CA GLY A 124 11.38 -0.05 6.34
C GLY A 124 12.86 0.07 6.69
N SER A 125 13.46 1.26 6.51
CA SER A 125 14.88 1.54 6.75
C SER A 125 15.25 1.46 8.23
N VAL A 126 16.48 1.06 8.48
CA VAL A 126 17.15 1.15 9.78
C VAL A 126 18.33 2.13 9.75
N ALA A 127 18.54 2.81 8.62
CA ALA A 127 19.61 3.78 8.44
C ALA A 127 19.41 5.01 9.32
N ASP A 128 20.52 5.58 9.77
CA ASP A 128 20.50 6.85 10.51
C ASP A 128 19.95 7.98 9.63
N GLY A 129 19.03 8.78 10.18
CA GLY A 129 18.38 9.88 9.48
C GLY A 129 17.23 9.45 8.55
N ALA A 130 16.94 8.16 8.41
CA ALA A 130 15.74 7.70 7.71
C ALA A 130 14.46 8.03 8.52
N PRO A 131 13.31 8.15 7.85
CA PRO A 131 12.03 8.29 8.56
C PRO A 131 11.80 7.10 9.50
N GLU A 132 11.02 7.34 10.57
CA GLU A 132 10.62 6.28 11.48
C GLU A 132 9.97 5.10 10.74
N ARG A 133 10.25 3.88 11.21
CA ARG A 133 9.71 2.66 10.57
C ARG A 133 8.19 2.62 10.66
N GLY A 134 7.57 2.19 9.58
CA GLY A 134 6.11 2.15 9.44
C GLY A 134 5.56 3.26 8.57
N VAL A 135 4.29 3.62 8.78
CA VAL A 135 3.60 4.66 8.02
C VAL A 135 3.56 5.94 8.81
N ASN A 136 4.13 6.99 8.25
CA ASN A 136 4.26 8.32 8.85
C ASN A 136 3.43 9.35 8.06
N PRO A 137 2.51 10.10 8.69
CA PRO A 137 1.78 11.16 8.04
C PRO A 137 2.65 12.41 7.85
N GLY A 138 2.53 13.04 6.70
CA GLY A 138 3.07 14.38 6.45
C GLY A 138 2.14 15.50 6.92
N ILE A 139 2.56 16.72 6.67
CA ILE A 139 1.78 17.93 6.94
C ILE A 139 0.68 18.03 5.88
N GLU A 140 -0.48 18.52 6.29
CA GLU A 140 -1.59 18.85 5.39
C GLU A 140 -1.36 20.22 4.78
N ASP A 141 -1.66 20.34 3.46
CA ASP A 141 -1.55 21.59 2.70
C ASP A 141 -2.80 21.80 1.82
N SER A 142 -2.89 22.94 1.20
CA SER A 142 -3.99 23.30 0.33
C SER A 142 -3.88 22.60 -1.03
N TYR A 143 -4.99 22.05 -1.53
CA TYR A 143 -5.11 21.45 -2.84
C TYR A 143 -5.92 22.31 -3.80
N SER A 144 -5.41 22.47 -5.02
CA SER A 144 -6.13 23.07 -6.14
C SER A 144 -6.24 22.08 -7.30
N PRO A 145 -7.46 21.76 -7.77
CA PRO A 145 -7.66 20.84 -8.89
C PRO A 145 -7.13 21.36 -10.23
N THR A 146 -6.83 22.67 -10.32
CA THR A 146 -6.24 23.31 -11.51
C THR A 146 -4.71 23.27 -11.51
N ASN A 147 -4.08 22.82 -10.42
CA ASN A 147 -2.64 22.65 -10.35
C ASN A 147 -2.22 21.37 -11.07
N ALA A 148 -1.54 21.51 -12.20
CA ALA A 148 -1.05 20.37 -12.99
C ALA A 148 -0.06 19.46 -12.23
N SER A 149 0.67 20.02 -11.25
CA SER A 149 1.66 19.27 -10.47
C SER A 149 1.04 18.32 -9.44
N THR A 150 -0.24 18.53 -9.10
CA THR A 150 -1.01 17.70 -8.15
C THR A 150 -2.20 17.02 -8.81
N ALA A 151 -2.07 16.71 -10.11
CA ALA A 151 -3.10 16.03 -10.87
C ALA A 151 -3.37 14.63 -10.33
N VAL A 152 -4.55 14.44 -9.78
CA VAL A 152 -4.96 13.14 -9.24
C VAL A 152 -5.18 12.12 -10.35
N PHE A 153 -4.82 10.88 -10.08
CA PHE A 153 -5.06 9.77 -11.00
C PHE A 153 -5.98 8.69 -10.37
N ASP A 154 -6.55 7.87 -11.22
CA ASP A 154 -7.28 6.69 -10.78
C ASP A 154 -6.29 5.52 -10.59
N MET A 155 -6.44 4.79 -9.49
CA MET A 155 -5.62 3.61 -9.18
C MET A 155 -5.73 2.50 -10.23
N ALA A 156 -6.80 2.48 -11.02
CA ALA A 156 -6.98 1.54 -12.13
C ALA A 156 -5.90 1.68 -13.22
N PHE A 157 -5.21 2.83 -13.27
CA PHE A 157 -4.09 3.05 -14.18
C PHE A 157 -2.75 2.52 -13.64
N LEU A 158 -2.61 2.29 -12.32
CA LEU A 158 -1.40 1.77 -11.70
C LEU A 158 -1.39 0.22 -11.78
N LYS A 159 -1.18 -0.33 -12.96
CA LYS A 159 -1.17 -1.78 -13.20
C LYS A 159 0.23 -2.37 -13.08
N ILE A 160 1.23 -1.62 -13.53
CA ILE A 160 2.64 -2.00 -13.52
C ILE A 160 3.28 -1.53 -12.22
N ASP A 161 3.99 -2.42 -11.53
CA ASP A 161 4.72 -2.07 -10.32
C ASP A 161 6.13 -1.56 -10.63
N SER A 162 6.84 -1.05 -9.65
CA SER A 162 8.18 -0.47 -9.78
C SER A 162 9.24 -1.48 -10.23
N ASP A 163 9.12 -2.77 -9.88
CA ASP A 163 10.01 -3.83 -10.35
C ASP A 163 9.87 -4.06 -11.86
N GLN A 164 8.65 -4.12 -12.38
CA GLN A 164 8.39 -4.24 -13.81
C GLN A 164 8.84 -2.99 -14.58
N ALA A 165 8.67 -1.81 -13.97
CA ALA A 165 9.18 -0.55 -14.54
C ALA A 165 10.72 -0.55 -14.60
N PHE A 166 11.39 -1.05 -13.54
CA PHE A 166 12.85 -1.24 -13.52
C PHE A 166 13.31 -2.16 -14.63
N ASP A 167 12.68 -3.33 -14.80
CA ASP A 167 13.01 -4.29 -15.85
C ASP A 167 12.90 -3.67 -17.26
N THR A 168 11.90 -2.83 -17.49
CA THR A 168 11.74 -2.10 -18.74
C THR A 168 12.86 -1.06 -18.89
N ALA A 169 13.18 -0.30 -17.83
CA ALA A 169 14.22 0.70 -17.86
C ALA A 169 15.62 0.10 -18.11
N GLN A 170 15.90 -1.10 -17.56
CA GLN A 170 17.15 -1.82 -17.83
C GLN A 170 17.34 -2.05 -19.32
N LYS A 171 16.31 -2.47 -20.05
CA LYS A 171 16.36 -2.72 -21.51
C LYS A 171 16.55 -1.44 -22.34
N HIS A 172 16.34 -0.27 -21.74
CA HIS A 172 16.42 1.03 -22.39
C HIS A 172 17.58 1.89 -21.87
N GLY A 173 18.67 1.24 -21.46
CA GLY A 173 19.95 1.86 -21.12
C GLY A 173 20.31 1.85 -19.65
N GLY A 174 19.40 1.41 -18.78
CA GLY A 174 19.67 1.28 -17.35
C GLY A 174 20.75 0.27 -17.04
N ASP A 175 20.78 -0.85 -17.77
CA ASP A 175 21.81 -1.88 -17.70
C ASP A 175 23.23 -1.29 -17.88
N LYS A 176 23.43 -0.46 -18.89
CA LYS A 176 24.73 0.19 -19.18
C LYS A 176 25.17 1.16 -18.08
N ILE A 177 24.22 1.81 -17.39
CA ILE A 177 24.56 2.68 -16.27
C ILE A 177 25.06 1.83 -15.09
N LEU A 178 24.37 0.74 -14.75
CA LEU A 178 24.72 -0.13 -13.63
C LEU A 178 25.96 -1.00 -13.92
N GLU A 179 26.19 -1.40 -15.17
CA GLU A 179 27.44 -2.05 -15.59
C GLU A 179 28.65 -1.14 -15.39
N LYS A 180 28.52 0.15 -15.73
CA LYS A 180 29.59 1.12 -15.57
C LYS A 180 29.82 1.52 -14.13
N ASP A 181 28.76 1.63 -13.32
CA ASP A 181 28.80 2.03 -11.91
C ASP A 181 27.68 1.33 -11.14
N PRO A 182 27.95 0.12 -10.60
CA PRO A 182 26.97 -0.65 -9.83
C PRO A 182 26.49 0.03 -8.53
N THR A 183 27.17 1.09 -8.11
CA THR A 183 26.77 1.86 -6.90
C THR A 183 25.77 2.96 -7.21
N THR A 184 25.49 3.23 -8.51
CA THR A 184 24.51 4.25 -8.89
C THR A 184 23.14 3.89 -8.31
N PRO A 185 22.54 4.75 -7.47
CA PRO A 185 21.21 4.49 -6.92
C PRO A 185 20.13 4.66 -8.01
N VAL A 186 19.00 3.98 -7.81
CA VAL A 186 17.82 4.09 -8.67
C VAL A 186 16.66 4.62 -7.85
N ILE A 187 16.05 5.69 -8.31
CA ILE A 187 14.87 6.27 -7.71
C ILE A 187 13.68 6.22 -8.67
N TYR A 188 12.51 6.17 -8.12
CA TYR A 188 11.25 5.98 -8.84
C TYR A 188 10.30 7.12 -8.53
N MET A 189 9.60 7.58 -9.55
CA MET A 189 8.47 8.48 -9.39
C MET A 189 7.36 8.07 -10.35
N CYS A 190 6.11 8.09 -9.89
CA CYS A 190 4.94 7.84 -10.70
C CYS A 190 3.96 8.99 -10.53
N ASP A 191 3.61 9.64 -11.63
CA ASP A 191 2.65 10.73 -11.64
C ASP A 191 1.87 10.79 -12.97
N TRP A 192 0.86 11.65 -13.00
CA TRP A 192 -0.01 11.83 -14.16
C TRP A 192 0.56 12.82 -15.15
N ASN A 193 0.76 12.38 -16.37
CA ASN A 193 1.17 13.24 -17.49
C ASN A 193 -0.06 13.78 -18.24
N HIS A 194 -0.37 15.06 -18.03
CA HIS A 194 -1.52 15.72 -18.68
C HIS A 194 -1.41 15.79 -20.21
N ASN A 195 -0.21 15.93 -20.76
CA ASN A 195 -0.04 16.10 -22.20
C ASN A 195 -0.37 14.84 -22.98
N THR A 196 -0.08 13.68 -22.37
CA THR A 196 -0.33 12.37 -22.99
C THR A 196 -1.52 11.65 -22.38
N ASN A 197 -2.09 12.20 -21.29
CA ASN A 197 -3.19 11.62 -20.54
C ASN A 197 -2.90 10.19 -20.05
N GLN A 198 -1.69 10.00 -19.50
CA GLN A 198 -1.16 8.71 -19.07
C GLN A 198 -0.57 8.81 -17.66
N LEU A 199 -0.67 7.73 -16.90
CA LEU A 199 0.11 7.54 -15.69
C LEU A 199 1.50 7.01 -16.09
N VAL A 200 2.56 7.67 -15.62
CA VAL A 200 3.93 7.43 -16.07
C VAL A 200 4.84 7.11 -14.90
N TRP A 201 5.58 6.02 -15.01
CA TRP A 201 6.76 5.76 -14.20
C TRP A 201 7.97 6.49 -14.77
N HIS A 202 8.69 7.20 -13.91
CA HIS A 202 10.01 7.76 -14.17
C HIS A 202 11.03 6.95 -13.35
N VAL A 203 11.84 6.15 -14.02
CA VAL A 203 12.93 5.39 -13.42
C VAL A 203 14.21 6.17 -13.64
N MET A 204 14.81 6.66 -12.55
CA MET A 204 15.94 7.61 -12.59
C MET A 204 17.17 6.96 -11.97
N TYR A 205 18.25 6.92 -12.75
CA TYR A 205 19.55 6.39 -12.34
C TYR A 205 20.42 7.53 -11.81
N GLY A 206 20.41 7.76 -10.52
CA GLY A 206 21.10 8.86 -9.84
C GLY A 206 20.48 9.21 -8.50
N THR A 207 20.99 10.24 -7.85
CA THR A 207 20.59 10.63 -6.50
C THR A 207 19.37 11.56 -6.46
N SER A 208 19.02 12.19 -7.57
CA SER A 208 17.86 13.07 -7.74
C SER A 208 17.48 13.15 -9.20
N ARG A 209 16.32 13.75 -9.50
CA ARG A 209 15.89 13.98 -10.88
C ARG A 209 16.92 14.80 -11.68
N ASP A 210 17.44 15.87 -11.07
CA ASP A 210 18.40 16.78 -11.73
C ASP A 210 19.81 16.18 -11.83
N ALA A 211 20.16 15.22 -10.98
CA ALA A 211 21.44 14.53 -10.95
C ALA A 211 21.39 13.14 -11.58
N ALA A 212 20.28 12.77 -12.23
CA ALA A 212 20.15 11.49 -12.89
C ALA A 212 21.00 11.41 -14.15
N LYS A 213 21.80 10.34 -14.27
CA LYS A 213 22.58 10.00 -15.48
C LYS A 213 21.68 9.52 -16.62
N LEU A 214 20.53 8.97 -16.27
CA LEU A 214 19.49 8.46 -17.16
C LEU A 214 18.15 8.54 -16.47
N THR A 215 17.11 8.96 -17.19
CA THR A 215 15.71 8.83 -16.76
C THR A 215 14.92 8.16 -17.88
N VAL A 216 14.23 7.08 -17.53
CA VAL A 216 13.40 6.32 -18.46
C VAL A 216 11.94 6.46 -18.06
N SER A 217 11.10 6.89 -19.01
CA SER A 217 9.64 6.97 -18.83
C SER A 217 8.96 5.71 -19.34
N ILE A 218 8.09 5.12 -18.53
CA ILE A 218 7.36 3.89 -18.80
C ILE A 218 5.87 4.12 -18.52
N ASN A 219 4.98 3.60 -19.35
CA ASN A 219 3.55 3.65 -19.12
C ASN A 219 3.18 2.75 -17.94
N ALA A 220 2.63 3.34 -16.86
CA ALA A 220 2.29 2.61 -15.64
C ALA A 220 1.08 1.67 -15.80
N SER A 221 0.36 1.76 -16.91
CA SER A 221 -0.77 0.88 -17.20
C SER A 221 -0.42 -0.31 -18.09
N THR A 222 0.58 -0.17 -18.98
CA THR A 222 0.93 -1.19 -19.98
C THR A 222 2.33 -1.76 -19.80
N GLY A 223 3.24 -1.05 -19.11
CA GLY A 223 4.66 -1.41 -19.00
C GLY A 223 5.50 -1.04 -20.21
N GLU A 224 4.89 -0.39 -21.20
CA GLU A 224 5.58 0.00 -22.43
C GLU A 224 6.53 1.18 -22.18
N PHE A 225 7.69 1.09 -22.80
CA PHE A 225 8.63 2.20 -22.87
C PHE A 225 8.03 3.40 -23.60
N ILE A 226 8.17 4.59 -23.06
CA ILE A 226 7.71 5.84 -23.68
C ILE A 226 8.91 6.57 -24.28
N ARG A 227 9.91 6.91 -23.46
CA ARG A 227 11.09 7.66 -23.88
C ARG A 227 12.20 7.64 -22.83
N VAL A 228 13.38 8.03 -23.25
CA VAL A 228 14.44 8.55 -22.37
C VAL A 228 14.22 10.06 -22.23
N GLU A 229 14.14 10.54 -20.99
CA GLU A 229 14.04 11.97 -20.70
C GLU A 229 15.44 12.63 -20.84
N LYS A 230 15.45 13.86 -21.32
CA LYS A 230 16.67 14.66 -21.49
C LYS A 230 16.70 15.74 -20.42
#